data_a7b744129c0f887d7cc8e7790070741a
#
_entry.id   a7b744129c0f887d7cc8e7790070741a
#
_cell.length_a   1.000
_cell.length_b   1.000
_cell.length_c   1.000
_cell.angle_alpha   90.00
_cell.angle_beta   90.00
_cell.angle_gamma   90.00
#
_symmetry.space_group_name_H-M   'P 1'
#
loop_
_entity.id
_entity.type
_entity.pdbx_description
1 polymer ?
#
loop_
_entity_poly.entity_id
_entity_poly.type
_entity_poly.pdbx_seq_one_letter_code
_entity_poly.pdbx_strand_id
1 'polypeptide(L)'
;MTAASQHILTHADIRELIQRRVDNFNFLEEKLKAIPEIKVLSKPIGTDGNFVPFGMTILVEKREELYQYLTAHNVIPEIQWILPAEYYEPGQDAVFLSKHNLMLQCDQRYTREDMDYVENLLSAFFHHAPDLDQ
;
A
#
# COMPACT_ATOMS: atom_id res chain seq x y z
N MET A 1 -5.80 29.83 10.80
CA MET A 1 -6.55 28.57 10.95
C MET A 1 -8.04 28.91 11.03
N THR A 2 -8.91 28.21 10.30
CA THR A 2 -10.35 28.49 10.34
C THR A 2 -10.97 27.92 11.62
N ALA A 3 -12.13 28.45 12.04
CA ALA A 3 -12.86 27.91 13.20
C ALA A 3 -13.23 26.43 13.02
N ALA A 4 -13.56 26.00 11.79
CA ALA A 4 -13.82 24.60 11.47
C ALA A 4 -12.59 23.72 11.67
N SER A 5 -11.40 24.14 11.19
CA SER A 5 -10.14 23.40 11.41
C SER A 5 -9.80 23.29 12.88
N GLN A 6 -10.01 24.35 13.66
CA GLN A 6 -9.77 24.34 15.09
C GLN A 6 -10.74 23.38 15.81
N HIS A 7 -12.00 23.37 15.42
CA HIS A 7 -13.00 22.47 15.99
C HIS A 7 -12.62 21.00 15.72
N ILE A 8 -12.25 20.65 14.48
CA ILE A 8 -11.81 19.29 14.14
C ILE A 8 -10.61 18.87 14.98
N LEU A 9 -9.56 19.71 15.06
CA LEU A 9 -8.35 19.37 15.81
C LEU A 9 -8.59 19.18 17.32
N THR A 10 -9.55 19.88 17.89
CA THR A 10 -9.87 19.78 19.33
C THR A 10 -10.80 18.62 19.67
N HIS A 11 -11.52 18.06 18.69
CA HIS A 11 -12.52 17.00 18.91
C HIS A 11 -12.16 15.66 18.25
N ALA A 12 -11.14 15.64 17.39
CA ALA A 12 -10.69 14.39 16.78
C ALA A 12 -9.90 13.54 17.80
N ASP A 13 -10.25 12.27 17.91
CA ASP A 13 -9.44 11.30 18.67
C ASP A 13 -8.23 10.86 17.83
N ILE A 14 -7.16 11.61 17.96
CA ILE A 14 -5.91 11.35 17.22
C ILE A 14 -5.33 9.97 17.55
N ARG A 15 -5.53 9.48 18.77
CA ARG A 15 -5.01 8.17 19.18
C ARG A 15 -5.75 7.04 18.47
N GLU A 16 -7.07 7.14 18.36
CA GLU A 16 -7.88 6.18 17.61
C GLU A 16 -7.48 6.18 16.12
N LEU A 17 -7.27 7.36 15.51
CA LEU A 17 -6.85 7.48 14.12
C LEU A 17 -5.48 6.83 13.87
N ILE A 18 -4.53 7.06 14.78
CA ILE A 18 -3.19 6.44 14.73
C ILE A 18 -3.32 4.93 14.85
N GLN A 19 -4.06 4.45 15.85
CA GLN A 19 -4.22 3.02 16.10
C GLN A 19 -4.81 2.31 14.90
N ARG A 20 -5.86 2.86 14.29
CA ARG A 20 -6.48 2.27 13.09
C ARG A 20 -5.52 2.15 11.91
N ARG A 21 -4.68 3.16 11.68
CA ARG A 21 -3.63 3.09 10.64
C ARG A 21 -2.63 1.97 10.91
N VAL A 22 -2.18 1.86 12.15
CA VAL A 22 -1.23 0.83 12.58
C VAL A 22 -1.84 -0.56 12.45
N ASP A 23 -3.09 -0.74 12.86
CA ASP A 23 -3.79 -2.01 12.78
C ASP A 23 -4.01 -2.46 11.33
N ASN A 24 -4.43 -1.56 10.45
CA ASN A 24 -4.60 -1.83 9.03
C ASN A 24 -3.27 -2.21 8.36
N PHE A 25 -2.20 -1.48 8.66
CA PHE A 25 -0.87 -1.77 8.14
C PHE A 25 -0.37 -3.15 8.59
N ASN A 26 -0.40 -3.42 9.89
CA ASN A 26 0.08 -4.68 10.45
C ASN A 26 -0.73 -5.88 9.92
N PHE A 27 -2.03 -5.69 9.72
CA PHE A 27 -2.87 -6.72 9.13
C PHE A 27 -2.45 -7.05 7.69
N LEU A 28 -2.33 -6.04 6.83
CA LEU A 28 -1.89 -6.26 5.45
C LEU A 28 -0.50 -6.87 5.41
N GLU A 29 0.44 -6.36 6.21
CA GLU A 29 1.79 -6.91 6.26
C GLU A 29 1.80 -8.39 6.61
N GLU A 30 1.03 -8.81 7.61
CA GLU A 30 0.94 -10.21 7.99
C GLU A 30 0.37 -11.09 6.88
N LYS A 31 -0.67 -10.63 6.22
CA LYS A 31 -1.34 -11.34 5.13
C LYS A 31 -0.45 -11.45 3.88
N LEU A 32 0.23 -10.37 3.51
CA LEU A 32 1.06 -10.33 2.32
C LEU A 32 2.32 -11.19 2.40
N LYS A 33 2.74 -11.62 3.59
CA LYS A 33 3.80 -12.61 3.75
C LYS A 33 3.51 -13.95 3.07
N ALA A 34 2.24 -14.28 2.87
CA ALA A 34 1.82 -15.51 2.20
C ALA A 34 1.90 -15.42 0.66
N ILE A 35 2.16 -14.24 0.08
CA ILE A 35 2.23 -14.00 -1.36
C ILE A 35 3.69 -13.72 -1.74
N PRO A 36 4.46 -14.71 -2.21
CA PRO A 36 5.90 -14.56 -2.44
C PRO A 36 6.27 -13.56 -3.54
N GLU A 37 5.34 -13.27 -4.46
CA GLU A 37 5.51 -12.28 -5.52
C GLU A 37 5.48 -10.83 -5.02
N ILE A 38 5.03 -10.62 -3.78
CA ILE A 38 4.95 -9.29 -3.16
C ILE A 38 6.09 -9.12 -2.18
N LYS A 39 6.91 -8.09 -2.41
CA LYS A 39 7.91 -7.65 -1.42
C LYS A 39 7.45 -6.37 -0.76
N VAL A 40 7.14 -6.44 0.54
CA VAL A 40 6.82 -5.24 1.34
C VAL A 40 8.11 -4.47 1.61
N LEU A 41 8.14 -3.17 1.25
CA LEU A 41 9.29 -2.29 1.50
C LEU A 41 9.30 -1.69 2.89
N SER A 42 8.14 -1.56 3.49
CA SER A 42 8.00 -0.98 4.82
C SER A 42 8.51 -1.97 5.87
N LYS A 43 9.26 -1.46 6.84
CA LYS A 43 9.63 -2.29 8.01
C LYS A 43 8.41 -2.44 8.92
N PRO A 44 8.29 -3.56 9.64
CA PRO A 44 7.28 -3.70 10.68
C PRO A 44 7.36 -2.50 11.64
N ILE A 45 6.20 -1.96 11.96
CA ILE A 45 6.12 -0.87 12.93
C ILE A 45 6.40 -1.49 14.29
N GLY A 46 7.49 -1.04 14.93
CA GLY A 46 7.81 -1.44 16.29
C GLY A 46 6.68 -1.03 17.24
N THR A 47 6.60 -1.70 18.38
CA THR A 47 5.62 -1.44 19.45
C THR A 47 5.85 -0.10 20.17
N ASP A 48 6.87 0.65 19.79
CA ASP A 48 7.27 1.92 20.42
C ASP A 48 6.43 3.14 19.98
N GLY A 49 5.43 2.93 19.11
CA GLY A 49 4.39 3.92 18.81
C GLY A 49 4.85 5.18 18.06
N ASN A 50 6.11 5.24 17.62
CA ASN A 50 6.70 6.43 17.02
C ASN A 50 6.49 6.54 15.49
N PHE A 51 5.87 5.56 14.87
CA PHE A 51 5.64 5.55 13.43
C PHE A 51 4.16 5.36 13.09
N VAL A 52 3.61 6.31 12.35
CA VAL A 52 2.24 6.24 11.83
C VAL A 52 2.32 6.02 10.32
N PRO A 53 1.86 4.88 9.79
CA PRO A 53 1.98 4.60 8.36
C PRO A 53 1.14 5.56 7.54
N PHE A 54 1.71 6.07 6.45
CA PHE A 54 0.96 6.80 5.42
C PHE A 54 0.23 5.81 4.50
N GLY A 55 0.91 4.76 4.09
CA GLY A 55 0.43 3.66 3.28
C GLY A 55 1.45 2.51 3.33
N MET A 56 1.15 1.42 2.66
CA MET A 56 2.04 0.26 2.54
C MET A 56 2.63 0.18 1.14
N THR A 57 3.93 0.42 1.01
CA THR A 57 4.62 0.28 -0.27
C THR A 57 5.05 -1.16 -0.49
N ILE A 58 4.64 -1.71 -1.62
CA ILE A 58 5.02 -3.05 -2.09
C ILE A 58 5.81 -2.94 -3.39
N LEU A 59 6.64 -3.94 -3.66
CA LEU A 59 7.28 -4.14 -4.96
C LEU A 59 6.71 -5.39 -5.61
N VAL A 60 6.34 -5.28 -6.88
CA VAL A 60 5.79 -6.37 -7.67
C VAL A 60 6.30 -6.28 -9.12
N GLU A 61 6.63 -7.41 -9.71
CA GLU A 61 7.10 -7.51 -11.10
C GLU A 61 6.00 -7.06 -12.09
N LYS A 62 4.77 -7.55 -11.90
CA LYS A 62 3.60 -7.25 -12.74
C LYS A 62 2.84 -6.03 -12.22
N ARG A 63 3.57 -4.92 -11.91
CA ARG A 63 2.96 -3.72 -11.30
C ARG A 63 1.81 -3.15 -12.12
N GLU A 64 1.99 -3.02 -13.44
CA GLU A 64 1.00 -2.38 -14.29
C GLU A 64 -0.28 -3.21 -14.40
N GLU A 65 -0.13 -4.52 -14.57
CA GLU A 65 -1.25 -5.45 -14.62
C GLU A 65 -2.00 -5.48 -13.28
N LEU A 66 -1.25 -5.51 -12.17
CA LEU A 66 -1.84 -5.45 -10.83
C LEU A 66 -2.57 -4.11 -10.59
N TYR A 67 -1.99 -2.99 -11.01
CA TYR A 67 -2.62 -1.68 -10.92
C TYR A 67 -3.96 -1.65 -11.65
N GLN A 68 -3.99 -2.13 -12.89
CA GLN A 68 -5.21 -2.18 -13.70
C GLN A 68 -6.25 -3.12 -13.09
N TYR A 69 -5.82 -4.30 -12.61
CA TYR A 69 -6.69 -5.26 -11.95
C TYR A 69 -7.33 -4.67 -10.69
N LEU A 70 -6.55 -4.08 -9.79
CA LEU A 70 -7.05 -3.45 -8.58
C LEU A 70 -8.00 -2.30 -8.88
N THR A 71 -7.65 -1.46 -9.85
CA THR A 71 -8.49 -0.31 -10.28
C THR A 71 -9.84 -0.79 -10.85
N ALA A 72 -9.86 -1.87 -11.63
CA ALA A 72 -11.10 -2.47 -12.13
C ALA A 72 -12.00 -3.00 -11.00
N HIS A 73 -11.43 -3.27 -9.82
CA HIS A 73 -12.14 -3.70 -8.61
C HIS A 73 -12.32 -2.56 -7.59
N ASN A 74 -12.26 -1.30 -8.02
CA ASN A 74 -12.43 -0.09 -7.20
C ASN A 74 -11.39 0.08 -6.08
N VAL A 75 -10.24 -0.56 -6.18
CA VAL A 75 -9.08 -0.31 -5.33
C VAL A 75 -8.07 0.50 -6.16
N ILE A 76 -7.81 1.73 -5.75
CA ILE A 76 -6.92 2.65 -6.49
C ILE A 76 -5.62 2.80 -5.70
N PRO A 77 -4.60 1.97 -5.99
CA PRO A 77 -3.30 2.13 -5.38
C PRO A 77 -2.55 3.32 -5.97
N GLU A 78 -1.51 3.77 -5.30
CA GLU A 78 -0.70 4.89 -5.75
C GLU A 78 0.65 4.41 -6.29
N ILE A 79 1.03 4.88 -7.48
CA ILE A 79 2.39 4.67 -8.02
C ILE A 79 3.23 5.86 -7.59
N GLN A 80 4.23 5.61 -6.75
CA GLN A 80 5.09 6.65 -6.23
C GLN A 80 6.39 6.75 -7.01
N TRP A 81 6.94 7.99 -7.06
CA TRP A 81 8.28 8.27 -7.60
C TRP A 81 8.52 7.69 -9.01
N ILE A 82 7.64 8.03 -9.94
CA ILE A 82 7.87 7.71 -11.34
C ILE A 82 9.12 8.48 -11.80
N LEU A 83 10.18 7.76 -12.11
CA LEU A 83 11.41 8.34 -12.64
C LEU A 83 11.28 8.47 -14.17
N PRO A 84 11.45 9.65 -14.77
CA PRO A 84 11.46 9.80 -16.22
C PRO A 84 12.61 9.02 -16.86
N ALA A 85 12.37 8.49 -18.08
CA ALA A 85 13.31 7.60 -18.76
C ALA A 85 14.69 8.22 -19.04
N GLU A 86 14.76 9.55 -19.19
CA GLU A 86 16.02 10.30 -19.36
C GLU A 86 16.95 10.22 -18.15
N TYR A 87 16.45 9.81 -16.98
CA TYR A 87 17.25 9.63 -15.76
C TYR A 87 17.59 8.16 -15.47
N TYR A 88 17.28 7.26 -16.40
CA TYR A 88 17.59 5.84 -16.23
C TYR A 88 19.09 5.60 -16.48
N GLU A 89 19.78 5.15 -15.41
CA GLU A 89 21.10 4.60 -15.53
C GLU A 89 21.07 3.10 -15.19
N PRO A 90 21.78 2.24 -15.97
CA PRO A 90 21.80 0.81 -15.72
C PRO A 90 22.25 0.47 -14.29
N GLY A 91 21.54 -0.43 -13.62
CA GLY A 91 21.90 -0.94 -12.31
C GLY A 91 21.55 -0.02 -11.13
N GLN A 92 20.79 1.05 -11.34
CA GLN A 92 20.33 1.91 -10.25
C GLN A 92 19.10 1.31 -9.55
N ASP A 93 19.16 1.19 -8.23
CA ASP A 93 18.03 0.79 -7.40
C ASP A 93 16.80 1.70 -7.58
N ALA A 94 17.04 3.01 -7.84
CA ALA A 94 15.99 3.98 -8.08
C ALA A 94 15.14 3.63 -9.31
N VAL A 95 15.75 3.14 -10.40
CA VAL A 95 15.06 2.71 -11.61
C VAL A 95 14.21 1.47 -11.32
N PHE A 96 14.76 0.51 -10.59
CA PHE A 96 14.04 -0.69 -10.18
C PHE A 96 12.83 -0.31 -9.30
N LEU A 97 13.04 0.49 -8.26
CA LEU A 97 11.98 0.96 -7.37
C LEU A 97 10.88 1.72 -8.14
N SER A 98 11.27 2.62 -9.03
CA SER A 98 10.32 3.39 -9.84
C SER A 98 9.42 2.51 -10.73
N LYS A 99 9.95 1.39 -11.21
CA LYS A 99 9.19 0.47 -12.09
C LYS A 99 8.28 -0.49 -11.35
N HIS A 100 8.61 -0.85 -10.11
CA HIS A 100 7.98 -1.96 -9.41
C HIS A 100 7.16 -1.53 -8.18
N ASN A 101 7.28 -0.27 -7.72
CA ASN A 101 6.58 0.18 -6.52
C ASN A 101 5.08 0.40 -6.76
N LEU A 102 4.31 0.05 -5.74
CA LEU A 102 2.89 0.30 -5.64
C LEU A 102 2.54 0.53 -4.17
N MET A 103 1.84 1.60 -3.85
CA MET A 103 1.42 1.88 -2.48
C MET A 103 -0.06 1.57 -2.29
N LEU A 104 -0.32 0.68 -1.35
CA LEU A 104 -1.66 0.33 -0.90
C LEU A 104 -2.10 1.29 0.20
N GLN A 105 -3.35 1.74 0.12
CA GLN A 105 -3.94 2.59 1.14
C GLN A 105 -4.29 1.76 2.38
N CYS A 106 -3.84 2.18 3.55
CA CYS A 106 -4.14 1.54 4.83
C CYS A 106 -4.47 2.57 5.92
N ASP A 107 -4.95 3.75 5.51
CA ASP A 107 -5.19 4.83 6.45
C ASP A 107 -6.50 4.64 7.27
N GLN A 108 -6.75 5.56 8.18
CA GLN A 108 -7.86 5.48 9.14
C GLN A 108 -9.27 5.54 8.53
N ARG A 109 -9.41 5.84 7.25
CA ARG A 109 -10.69 5.86 6.53
C ARG A 109 -11.21 4.45 6.25
N TYR A 110 -10.30 3.48 6.23
CA TYR A 110 -10.59 2.11 5.87
C TYR A 110 -10.82 1.25 7.10
N THR A 111 -11.70 0.27 6.96
CA THR A 111 -12.03 -0.72 7.98
C THR A 111 -11.18 -1.99 7.81
N ARG A 112 -11.37 -2.93 8.71
CA ARG A 112 -10.76 -4.26 8.61
C ARG A 112 -11.29 -5.02 7.39
N GLU A 113 -12.57 -4.90 7.11
CA GLU A 113 -13.24 -5.52 5.96
C GLU A 113 -12.68 -4.99 4.64
N ASP A 114 -12.35 -3.69 4.57
CA ASP A 114 -11.69 -3.10 3.40
C ASP A 114 -10.29 -3.70 3.21
N MET A 115 -9.54 -3.93 4.30
CA MET A 115 -8.22 -4.57 4.23
C MET A 115 -8.30 -6.03 3.82
N ASP A 116 -9.29 -6.77 4.33
CA ASP A 116 -9.58 -8.14 3.90
C ASP A 116 -9.94 -8.18 2.39
N TYR A 117 -10.71 -7.21 1.91
CA TYR A 117 -11.03 -7.09 0.49
C TYR A 117 -9.79 -6.89 -0.38
N VAL A 118 -8.90 -5.97 0.01
CA VAL A 118 -7.63 -5.72 -0.71
C VAL A 118 -6.76 -6.99 -0.71
N GLU A 119 -6.62 -7.66 0.42
CA GLU A 119 -5.86 -8.91 0.53
C GLU A 119 -6.41 -9.99 -0.39
N ASN A 120 -7.73 -10.21 -0.39
CA ASN A 120 -8.38 -11.20 -1.23
C ASN A 120 -8.15 -10.92 -2.74
N LEU A 121 -8.16 -9.65 -3.16
CA LEU A 121 -7.85 -9.28 -4.54
C LEU A 121 -6.40 -9.59 -4.90
N LEU A 122 -5.46 -9.27 -4.01
CA LEU A 122 -4.04 -9.57 -4.22
C LEU A 122 -3.79 -11.08 -4.30
N SER A 123 -4.37 -11.84 -3.39
CA SER A 123 -4.32 -13.30 -3.42
C SER A 123 -4.93 -13.88 -4.69
N ALA A 124 -6.09 -13.38 -5.12
CA ALA A 124 -6.73 -13.83 -6.35
C ALA A 124 -5.88 -13.52 -7.59
N PHE A 125 -5.26 -12.35 -7.66
CA PHE A 125 -4.40 -11.95 -8.78
C PHE A 125 -3.19 -12.88 -8.93
N PHE A 126 -2.51 -13.24 -7.84
CA PHE A 126 -1.30 -14.06 -7.90
C PHE A 126 -1.56 -15.57 -7.92
N HIS A 127 -2.67 -16.04 -7.33
CA HIS A 127 -2.96 -17.48 -7.28
C HIS A 127 -3.92 -17.97 -8.37
N HIS A 128 -4.66 -17.05 -9.04
CA HIS A 128 -5.66 -17.41 -10.06
C HIS A 128 -5.42 -16.71 -11.39
N ALA A 129 -4.35 -15.91 -11.55
CA ALA A 129 -4.01 -15.36 -12.85
C ALA A 129 -3.68 -16.55 -13.80
N PRO A 130 -4.45 -16.78 -14.88
CA PRO A 130 -4.04 -17.74 -15.90
C PRO A 130 -2.72 -17.21 -16.48
N ASP A 131 -1.75 -18.11 -16.68
CA ASP A 131 -0.56 -17.82 -17.46
C ASP A 131 -1.00 -17.27 -18.82
N LEU A 132 -0.87 -15.96 -19.01
CA LEU A 132 -1.16 -15.28 -20.27
C LEU A 132 -0.01 -15.43 -21.29
N ASP A 133 0.92 -16.36 -21.03
CA ASP A 133 1.99 -16.75 -21.93
C ASP A 133 1.63 -18.06 -22.65
N GLN A 134 0.63 -18.00 -23.56
CA GLN A 134 0.47 -18.94 -24.67
C GLN A 134 0.08 -18.18 -25.94
#